data_a62b25fcfdb2da08f655f032ac3ab5d3
#
_entry.id   a62b25fcfdb2da08f655f032ac3ab5d3
#
_cell.length_a   1.000
_cell.length_b   1.000
_cell.length_c   1.000
_cell.angle_alpha   90.00
_cell.angle_beta   90.00
_cell.angle_gamma   90.00
#
_symmetry.space_group_name_H-M   'P 1'
#
loop_
_entity.id
_entity.type
_entity.pdbx_description
1 polymer ?
#
loop_
_entity_poly.entity_id
_entity_poly.type
_entity_poly.pdbx_seq_one_letter_code
_entity_poly.pdbx_strand_id
1 'polypeptide(L)'
;MFSGLVFNRKIRGAVIAAAAAVALPIVCSVTSVRGQTPAPAETSSASTITAITQPFERLKLPFPAAGLVIAQPVKEGDIVKQGDVLLQQDDFLEQKELEKAQLEAASNAKVEAAQADYNAKKHIYDRKKETYEKGGANLQEVEDAELDMILREKQIKVAQDDADEAKIKAQQEAKKVKDMKLTSPVDGVVEKVVVHVGEMADPQSPDKACWVVVNDPLYVEIRDLSSHQVSHLHLGDKLQVKYPDESDWHEAAVTFRAPVVDAASDTQLVKLSLPNPTNRDSGQQIQVQLPPEVAQAGDAPVKTAAGN
;
A
#
# COMPACT_ATOMS: atom_id res chain seq x y z
N MET A 1 54.70 -18.91 -17.24
CA MET A 1 55.30 -17.99 -18.22
C MET A 1 55.00 -16.59 -17.81
N PHE A 2 56.01 -15.93 -17.38
CA PHE A 2 56.43 -14.54 -17.49
C PHE A 2 55.48 -13.49 -16.91
N SER A 3 55.82 -12.90 -15.76
CA SER A 3 56.86 -11.87 -15.52
C SER A 3 56.33 -10.51 -15.96
N GLY A 4 56.22 -9.49 -15.17
CA GLY A 4 57.10 -8.89 -14.22
C GLY A 4 57.00 -7.38 -14.32
N LEU A 5 57.33 -6.74 -13.34
CA LEU A 5 58.24 -5.63 -12.91
C LEU A 5 57.48 -4.30 -12.72
N VAL A 6 57.41 -3.77 -11.50
CA VAL A 6 58.34 -3.03 -10.61
C VAL A 6 59.09 -1.87 -11.29
N PHE A 7 58.89 -0.65 -10.77
CA PHE A 7 59.93 0.39 -10.53
C PHE A 7 59.23 1.69 -10.06
N ASN A 8 59.24 2.15 -8.87
CA ASN A 8 60.18 2.78 -7.95
C ASN A 8 61.02 3.92 -8.53
N ARG A 9 60.81 5.16 -8.06
CA ARG A 9 61.94 6.06 -7.74
C ARG A 9 61.54 7.31 -6.96
N LYS A 10 62.15 7.42 -5.78
CA LYS A 10 62.43 8.61 -4.96
C LYS A 10 63.32 9.62 -5.70
N ILE A 11 63.29 10.91 -5.27
CA ILE A 11 64.41 11.87 -5.06
C ILE A 11 63.75 13.07 -4.34
N ARG A 12 64.03 13.46 -3.11
CA ARG A 12 65.20 13.99 -2.37
C ARG A 12 65.71 15.36 -2.87
N GLY A 13 65.75 16.29 -1.90
CA GLY A 13 66.76 17.30 -1.78
C GLY A 13 66.20 18.69 -1.54
N ALA A 14 66.30 19.23 -0.37
CA ALA A 14 67.37 19.95 0.37
C ALA A 14 67.27 21.47 0.11
N VAL A 15 67.02 22.28 1.10
CA VAL A 15 67.82 22.86 2.21
C VAL A 15 68.34 24.28 1.94
N ILE A 16 68.31 25.14 3.00
CA ILE A 16 69.15 26.32 3.35
C ILE A 16 68.58 27.69 2.86
N ALA A 17 68.61 28.84 3.57
CA ALA A 17 68.95 29.24 4.92
C ALA A 17 68.57 30.73 5.12
N ALA A 18 68.34 31.05 6.33
CA ALA A 18 68.52 32.27 7.10
C ALA A 18 69.00 33.59 6.48
N ALA A 19 68.39 34.65 6.88
CA ALA A 19 69.12 35.89 7.33
C ALA A 19 68.23 36.79 8.19
N ALA A 20 68.76 37.14 9.33
CA ALA A 20 68.24 38.09 10.31
C ALA A 20 68.51 39.53 9.90
N ALA A 21 67.68 40.51 10.21
CA ALA A 21 68.05 41.90 10.42
C ALA A 21 67.08 42.61 11.38
N VAL A 22 67.67 43.19 12.37
CA VAL A 22 67.25 44.03 13.48
C VAL A 22 66.80 45.39 12.98
N ALA A 23 65.75 46.01 13.55
CA ALA A 23 65.73 47.42 13.92
C ALA A 23 64.47 47.83 14.69
N LEU A 24 64.65 48.56 15.72
CA LEU A 24 63.83 49.15 16.78
C LEU A 24 63.01 50.38 16.31
N PRO A 25 62.31 51.07 17.21
CA PRO A 25 60.83 51.15 17.29
C PRO A 25 60.32 52.55 16.93
N ILE A 26 59.09 52.63 16.52
CA ILE A 26 58.38 53.94 16.49
C ILE A 26 57.11 53.79 17.31
N VAL A 27 57.09 54.45 18.43
CA VAL A 27 55.90 54.68 19.26
C VAL A 27 54.97 55.62 18.49
N CYS A 28 53.83 55.17 18.13
CA CYS A 28 52.72 55.99 17.67
C CYS A 28 51.47 55.65 18.49
N SER A 29 51.08 56.58 19.34
CA SER A 29 49.86 56.61 20.12
C SER A 29 48.69 56.68 19.19
N VAL A 30 47.88 55.59 19.16
CA VAL A 30 46.63 55.61 18.45
C VAL A 30 45.51 55.46 19.46
N THR A 31 44.71 56.46 19.51
CA THR A 31 43.39 56.57 20.17
C THR A 31 42.55 55.34 19.98
N SER A 32 42.07 54.79 21.07
CA SER A 32 41.11 53.72 21.15
C SER A 32 39.77 54.10 20.51
N VAL A 33 39.56 53.71 19.27
CA VAL A 33 38.20 53.61 18.73
C VAL A 33 37.66 52.25 19.20
N ARG A 34 36.71 52.33 20.13
CA ARG A 34 35.94 51.20 20.60
C ARG A 34 35.08 50.67 19.43
N GLY A 35 35.65 49.82 18.60
CA GLY A 35 34.89 49.03 17.64
C GLY A 35 33.97 48.10 18.41
N GLN A 36 32.68 48.30 18.30
CA GLN A 36 31.68 47.32 18.67
C GLN A 36 31.96 46.10 17.83
N THR A 37 32.43 45.04 18.47
CA THR A 37 32.44 43.69 17.91
C THR A 37 30.96 43.37 17.62
N PRO A 38 30.60 43.05 16.36
CA PRO A 38 29.28 42.53 16.12
C PRO A 38 29.12 41.27 16.97
N ALA A 39 28.11 41.26 17.80
CA ALA A 39 27.73 40.05 18.53
C ALA A 39 27.67 38.87 17.54
N PRO A 40 28.20 37.69 17.90
CA PRO A 40 27.99 36.51 17.09
C PRO A 40 26.49 36.39 16.85
N ALA A 41 26.09 36.31 15.59
CA ALA A 41 24.74 35.95 15.24
C ALA A 41 24.38 34.71 16.05
N GLU A 42 23.38 34.86 16.90
CA GLU A 42 22.84 33.73 17.64
C GLU A 42 22.47 32.69 16.58
N THR A 43 23.28 31.65 16.50
CA THR A 43 22.94 30.43 15.75
C THR A 43 21.71 29.95 16.46
N SER A 44 20.54 30.19 15.90
CA SER A 44 19.28 29.63 16.31
C SER A 44 19.49 28.14 16.42
N SER A 45 19.71 27.65 17.63
CA SER A 45 19.89 26.22 17.90
C SER A 45 18.55 25.56 17.58
N ALA A 46 18.50 24.96 16.39
CA ALA A 46 17.38 24.16 16.01
C ALA A 46 17.19 23.05 17.06
N SER A 47 16.08 23.08 17.75
CA SER A 47 15.77 22.07 18.74
C SER A 47 15.56 20.74 18.01
N THR A 48 16.28 19.72 18.42
CA THR A 48 16.17 18.38 17.87
C THR A 48 15.45 17.48 18.86
N ILE A 49 14.44 16.80 18.44
CA ILE A 49 13.69 15.82 19.24
C ILE A 49 13.88 14.41 18.68
N THR A 50 13.69 13.42 19.54
CA THR A 50 13.72 12.02 19.13
C THR A 50 12.32 11.53 18.78
N ALA A 51 12.19 10.83 17.67
CA ALA A 51 10.95 10.21 17.23
C ALA A 51 11.20 8.75 16.83
N ILE A 52 10.13 7.99 16.62
CA ILE A 52 10.20 6.58 16.25
C ILE A 52 9.54 6.40 14.89
N THR A 53 10.19 5.67 14.00
CA THR A 53 9.59 5.28 12.72
C THR A 53 8.58 4.16 12.92
N GLN A 54 7.47 4.24 12.22
CA GLN A 54 6.43 3.21 12.18
C GLN A 54 6.18 2.82 10.72
N PRO A 55 5.75 1.58 10.45
CA PRO A 55 5.32 1.25 9.10
C PRO A 55 4.09 2.10 8.74
N PHE A 56 3.95 2.42 7.46
CA PHE A 56 2.77 3.12 6.94
C PHE A 56 1.50 2.34 7.26
N GLU A 57 1.53 1.05 7.01
CA GLU A 57 0.42 0.14 7.27
C GLU A 57 0.95 -1.24 7.68
N ARG A 58 0.21 -1.90 8.57
CA ARG A 58 0.45 -3.30 8.96
C ARG A 58 -0.82 -4.08 8.72
N LEU A 59 -0.80 -4.93 7.72
CA LEU A 59 -1.92 -5.74 7.28
C LEU A 59 -1.82 -7.15 7.86
N LYS A 60 -2.88 -7.59 8.52
CA LYS A 60 -3.05 -8.95 8.99
C LYS A 60 -4.02 -9.65 8.06
N LEU A 61 -3.53 -10.50 7.19
CA LEU A 61 -4.27 -11.11 6.10
C LEU A 61 -4.84 -12.47 6.53
N PRO A 62 -6.18 -12.63 6.58
CA PRO A 62 -6.81 -13.93 6.78
C PRO A 62 -7.03 -14.63 5.46
N PHE A 63 -7.20 -15.94 5.49
CA PHE A 63 -7.89 -16.62 4.41
C PHE A 63 -9.40 -16.37 4.49
N PRO A 64 -10.11 -16.26 3.35
CA PRO A 64 -11.56 -16.10 3.33
C PRO A 64 -12.32 -17.33 3.80
N ALA A 65 -11.75 -18.54 3.61
CA ALA A 65 -12.32 -19.82 3.99
C ALA A 65 -11.30 -20.67 4.76
N ALA A 66 -11.81 -21.62 5.57
CA ALA A 66 -10.96 -22.60 6.23
C ALA A 66 -10.46 -23.62 5.21
N GLY A 67 -9.18 -24.01 5.33
CA GLY A 67 -8.59 -25.03 4.43
C GLY A 67 -7.16 -25.39 4.81
N LEU A 68 -6.68 -26.52 4.28
CA LEU A 68 -5.33 -27.00 4.50
C LEU A 68 -4.34 -26.22 3.63
N VAL A 69 -3.31 -25.64 4.24
CA VAL A 69 -2.23 -24.95 3.50
C VAL A 69 -1.28 -25.98 2.90
N ILE A 70 -1.13 -25.95 1.58
CA ILE A 70 -0.27 -26.88 0.83
C ILE A 70 1.01 -26.24 0.31
N ALA A 71 1.05 -24.89 0.15
CA ALA A 71 2.22 -24.19 -0.33
C ALA A 71 2.40 -22.84 0.37
N GLN A 72 3.68 -22.51 0.61
CA GLN A 72 4.13 -21.24 1.16
C GLN A 72 5.31 -20.74 0.30
N PRO A 73 5.05 -20.00 -0.79
CA PRO A 73 6.10 -19.54 -1.69
C PRO A 73 6.95 -18.42 -1.10
N VAL A 74 6.47 -17.73 -0.05
CA VAL A 74 7.17 -16.60 0.58
C VAL A 74 7.68 -16.95 1.98
N LYS A 75 8.70 -16.23 2.43
CA LYS A 75 9.28 -16.31 3.78
C LYS A 75 9.16 -14.97 4.48
N GLU A 76 9.32 -14.97 5.80
CA GLU A 76 9.46 -13.76 6.59
C GLU A 76 10.68 -12.95 6.12
N GLY A 77 10.50 -11.66 5.89
CA GLY A 77 11.49 -10.76 5.33
C GLY A 77 11.45 -10.61 3.80
N ASP A 78 10.67 -11.42 3.08
CA ASP A 78 10.57 -11.29 1.62
C ASP A 78 9.79 -10.03 1.22
N ILE A 79 10.28 -9.35 0.19
CA ILE A 79 9.59 -8.22 -0.46
C ILE A 79 8.54 -8.80 -1.41
N VAL A 80 7.31 -8.36 -1.27
CA VAL A 80 6.16 -8.80 -2.08
C VAL A 80 5.48 -7.62 -2.75
N LYS A 81 4.91 -7.88 -3.91
CA LYS A 81 4.12 -6.91 -4.68
C LYS A 81 2.63 -7.24 -4.58
N GLN A 82 1.82 -6.25 -4.88
CA GLN A 82 0.37 -6.45 -4.99
C GLN A 82 0.05 -7.59 -5.98
N GLY A 83 -0.69 -8.59 -5.50
CA GLY A 83 -1.07 -9.76 -6.27
C GLY A 83 -0.16 -10.98 -6.11
N ASP A 84 1.00 -10.86 -5.48
CA ASP A 84 1.89 -11.99 -5.20
C ASP A 84 1.22 -12.98 -4.24
N VAL A 85 1.36 -14.27 -4.53
CA VAL A 85 0.80 -15.35 -3.70
C VAL A 85 1.68 -15.54 -2.46
N LEU A 86 1.08 -15.36 -1.28
CA LEU A 86 1.74 -15.55 0.01
C LEU A 86 1.60 -16.98 0.52
N LEU A 87 0.40 -17.52 0.46
CA LEU A 87 0.05 -18.88 0.89
C LEU A 87 -0.98 -19.45 -0.07
N GLN A 88 -1.00 -20.78 -0.21
CA GLN A 88 -2.01 -21.49 -1.02
C GLN A 88 -2.59 -22.65 -0.22
N GLN A 89 -3.92 -22.73 -0.21
CA GLN A 89 -4.67 -23.88 0.29
C GLN A 89 -4.82 -24.96 -0.79
N ASP A 90 -5.20 -26.17 -0.38
CA ASP A 90 -5.60 -27.24 -1.30
C ASP A 90 -6.87 -26.81 -2.04
N ASP A 91 -6.75 -26.63 -3.34
CA ASP A 91 -7.80 -26.13 -4.23
C ASP A 91 -8.24 -27.17 -5.28
N PHE A 92 -7.84 -28.44 -5.10
CA PHE A 92 -8.10 -29.49 -6.10
C PHE A 92 -9.59 -29.71 -6.35
N LEU A 93 -10.39 -29.77 -5.30
CA LEU A 93 -11.84 -29.99 -5.44
C LEU A 93 -12.52 -28.78 -6.08
N GLU A 94 -12.19 -27.60 -5.62
CA GLU A 94 -12.72 -26.33 -6.13
C GLU A 94 -12.38 -26.11 -7.61
N GLN A 95 -11.17 -26.51 -8.03
CA GLN A 95 -10.78 -26.48 -9.45
C GLN A 95 -11.65 -27.42 -10.29
N LYS A 96 -11.99 -28.63 -9.79
CA LYS A 96 -12.87 -29.55 -10.51
C LYS A 96 -14.32 -29.07 -10.57
N GLU A 97 -14.80 -28.42 -9.52
CA GLU A 97 -16.12 -27.77 -9.53
C GLU A 97 -16.17 -26.61 -10.51
N LEU A 98 -15.10 -25.80 -10.56
CA LEU A 98 -14.96 -24.74 -11.54
C LEU A 98 -14.95 -25.27 -12.99
N GLU A 99 -14.17 -26.32 -13.27
CA GLU A 99 -14.10 -26.94 -14.58
C GLU A 99 -15.50 -27.41 -15.03
N LYS A 100 -16.24 -28.10 -14.13
CA LYS A 100 -17.61 -28.51 -14.39
C LYS A 100 -18.54 -27.33 -14.68
N ALA A 101 -18.50 -26.28 -13.85
CA ALA A 101 -19.34 -25.10 -14.03
C ALA A 101 -19.01 -24.35 -15.33
N GLN A 102 -17.74 -24.32 -15.73
CA GLN A 102 -17.31 -23.74 -17.01
C GLN A 102 -17.84 -24.53 -18.21
N LEU A 103 -17.84 -25.86 -18.14
CA LEU A 103 -18.42 -26.70 -19.20
C LEU A 103 -19.95 -26.48 -19.31
N GLU A 104 -20.64 -26.37 -18.18
CA GLU A 104 -22.06 -26.03 -18.14
C GLU A 104 -22.34 -24.65 -18.76
N ALA A 105 -21.55 -23.64 -18.37
CA ALA A 105 -21.68 -22.27 -18.88
C ALA A 105 -21.34 -22.09 -20.37
N ALA A 106 -20.46 -22.91 -20.90
CA ALA A 106 -20.08 -22.91 -22.32
C ALA A 106 -21.12 -23.61 -23.22
N SER A 107 -22.05 -24.38 -22.64
CA SER A 107 -23.02 -25.15 -23.39
C SER A 107 -24.22 -24.28 -23.81
N ASN A 108 -24.35 -24.03 -25.12
CA ASN A 108 -25.52 -23.36 -25.70
C ASN A 108 -26.60 -24.36 -26.20
N ALA A 109 -26.41 -25.65 -25.98
CA ALA A 109 -27.28 -26.68 -26.56
C ALA A 109 -28.77 -26.52 -26.26
N LYS A 110 -29.11 -26.10 -25.01
CA LYS A 110 -30.51 -25.83 -24.63
C LYS A 110 -31.11 -24.64 -25.40
N VAL A 111 -30.33 -23.57 -25.58
CA VAL A 111 -30.78 -22.38 -26.32
C VAL A 111 -30.96 -22.71 -27.80
N GLU A 112 -30.04 -23.46 -28.39
CA GLU A 112 -30.12 -23.90 -29.77
C GLU A 112 -31.31 -24.82 -30.00
N ALA A 113 -31.58 -25.75 -29.10
CA ALA A 113 -32.75 -26.63 -29.17
C ALA A 113 -34.06 -25.83 -29.07
N ALA A 114 -34.17 -24.90 -28.11
CA ALA A 114 -35.34 -24.04 -27.98
C ALA A 114 -35.55 -23.13 -29.21
N GLN A 115 -34.46 -22.64 -29.80
CA GLN A 115 -34.51 -21.84 -31.04
C GLN A 115 -34.97 -22.69 -32.23
N ALA A 116 -34.52 -23.93 -32.36
CA ALA A 116 -34.93 -24.86 -33.39
C ALA A 116 -36.43 -25.19 -33.26
N ASP A 117 -36.94 -25.44 -32.03
CA ASP A 117 -38.33 -25.68 -31.75
C ASP A 117 -39.19 -24.47 -32.13
N TYR A 118 -38.79 -23.28 -31.75
CA TYR A 118 -39.48 -22.03 -32.14
C TYR A 118 -39.56 -21.89 -33.66
N ASN A 119 -38.43 -22.08 -34.36
CA ASN A 119 -38.40 -21.98 -35.81
C ASN A 119 -39.36 -22.97 -36.47
N ALA A 120 -39.42 -24.22 -35.98
CA ALA A 120 -40.36 -25.23 -36.47
C ALA A 120 -41.83 -24.81 -36.27
N LYS A 121 -42.18 -24.27 -35.08
CA LYS A 121 -43.55 -23.81 -34.81
C LYS A 121 -43.88 -22.54 -35.57
N LYS A 122 -42.96 -21.64 -35.77
CA LYS A 122 -43.12 -20.46 -36.62
C LYS A 122 -43.45 -20.85 -38.06
N HIS A 123 -42.73 -21.81 -38.64
CA HIS A 123 -43.04 -22.32 -39.97
C HIS A 123 -44.45 -22.94 -40.09
N ILE A 124 -44.95 -23.60 -39.04
CA ILE A 124 -46.31 -24.16 -39.00
C ILE A 124 -47.31 -22.99 -38.93
N TYR A 125 -47.11 -22.00 -38.11
CA TYR A 125 -47.94 -20.81 -38.01
C TYR A 125 -48.03 -20.07 -39.36
N ASP A 126 -46.87 -19.75 -39.95
CA ASP A 126 -46.81 -19.03 -41.24
C ASP A 126 -47.56 -19.77 -42.33
N ARG A 127 -47.45 -21.10 -42.46
CA ARG A 127 -48.23 -21.90 -43.42
C ARG A 127 -49.71 -21.90 -43.15
N LYS A 128 -50.17 -22.03 -41.89
CA LYS A 128 -51.56 -21.99 -41.54
C LYS A 128 -52.20 -20.63 -41.80
N LYS A 129 -51.46 -19.57 -41.51
CA LYS A 129 -51.86 -18.20 -41.77
C LYS A 129 -52.05 -17.96 -43.29
N GLU A 130 -51.08 -18.37 -44.11
CA GLU A 130 -51.18 -18.28 -45.57
C GLU A 130 -52.36 -19.09 -46.13
N THR A 131 -52.64 -20.26 -45.59
CA THR A 131 -53.78 -21.11 -45.97
C THR A 131 -55.11 -20.48 -45.58
N TYR A 132 -55.20 -19.86 -44.42
CA TYR A 132 -56.39 -19.10 -43.97
C TYR A 132 -56.67 -17.90 -44.86
N GLU A 133 -55.63 -17.12 -45.23
CA GLU A 133 -55.79 -15.97 -46.12
C GLU A 133 -56.29 -16.38 -47.51
N LYS A 134 -56.01 -17.62 -47.94
CA LYS A 134 -56.54 -18.23 -49.18
C LYS A 134 -57.90 -18.92 -49.02
N GLY A 135 -58.52 -18.84 -47.84
CA GLY A 135 -59.85 -19.40 -47.53
C GLY A 135 -59.85 -20.93 -47.28
N GLY A 136 -58.70 -21.56 -47.05
CA GLY A 136 -58.55 -22.99 -46.90
C GLY A 136 -58.31 -23.52 -45.45
N ALA A 137 -58.32 -22.62 -44.44
CA ALA A 137 -58.15 -23.00 -43.04
C ALA A 137 -59.13 -22.29 -42.12
N ASN A 138 -59.31 -22.84 -40.91
CA ASN A 138 -60.16 -22.22 -39.86
C ASN A 138 -59.34 -21.21 -39.03
N LEU A 139 -59.94 -20.10 -38.60
CA LEU A 139 -59.30 -19.11 -37.73
C LEU A 139 -58.75 -19.73 -36.43
N GLN A 140 -59.52 -20.64 -35.82
CA GLN A 140 -59.08 -21.36 -34.60
C GLN A 140 -57.74 -22.07 -34.78
N GLU A 141 -57.52 -22.68 -35.95
CA GLU A 141 -56.23 -23.35 -36.22
C GLU A 141 -55.04 -22.41 -36.34
N VAL A 142 -55.27 -21.18 -36.79
CA VAL A 142 -54.24 -20.14 -36.85
C VAL A 142 -53.92 -19.64 -35.46
N GLU A 143 -54.94 -19.35 -34.65
CA GLU A 143 -54.81 -18.92 -33.24
C GLU A 143 -54.08 -19.95 -32.38
N ASP A 144 -54.41 -21.24 -32.53
CA ASP A 144 -53.72 -22.33 -31.84
C ASP A 144 -52.22 -22.42 -32.23
N ALA A 145 -51.92 -22.24 -33.52
CA ALA A 145 -50.54 -22.26 -33.98
C ALA A 145 -49.74 -21.02 -33.55
N GLU A 146 -50.40 -19.85 -33.46
CA GLU A 146 -49.82 -18.63 -32.93
C GLU A 146 -49.48 -18.80 -31.44
N LEU A 147 -50.40 -19.35 -30.65
CA LEU A 147 -50.17 -19.62 -29.24
C LEU A 147 -48.99 -20.58 -29.04
N ASP A 148 -48.95 -21.68 -29.84
CA ASP A 148 -47.81 -22.62 -29.82
C ASP A 148 -46.49 -21.93 -30.10
N MET A 149 -46.42 -21.06 -31.12
CA MET A 149 -45.24 -20.28 -31.48
C MET A 149 -44.83 -19.35 -30.33
N ILE A 150 -45.76 -18.61 -29.74
CA ILE A 150 -45.50 -17.70 -28.61
C ILE A 150 -44.94 -18.49 -27.39
N LEU A 151 -45.52 -19.65 -27.10
CA LEU A 151 -45.04 -20.49 -26.01
C LEU A 151 -43.56 -20.94 -26.23
N ARG A 152 -43.16 -21.27 -27.47
CA ARG A 152 -41.78 -21.64 -27.80
C ARG A 152 -40.86 -20.42 -27.77
N GLU A 153 -41.31 -19.24 -28.16
CA GLU A 153 -40.60 -17.99 -28.00
C GLU A 153 -40.21 -17.73 -26.52
N LYS A 154 -41.21 -17.91 -25.63
CA LYS A 154 -40.96 -17.78 -24.19
C LYS A 154 -39.95 -18.85 -23.67
N GLN A 155 -39.95 -20.03 -24.27
CA GLN A 155 -39.03 -21.10 -23.91
C GLN A 155 -37.57 -20.78 -24.27
N ILE A 156 -37.35 -20.02 -25.37
CA ILE A 156 -36.02 -19.51 -25.70
C ILE A 156 -35.49 -18.61 -24.55
N LYS A 157 -36.37 -17.72 -24.05
CA LYS A 157 -35.97 -16.85 -22.96
C LYS A 157 -35.61 -17.62 -21.69
N VAL A 158 -36.39 -18.64 -21.33
CA VAL A 158 -36.07 -19.52 -20.19
C VAL A 158 -34.71 -20.18 -20.39
N ALA A 159 -34.45 -20.71 -21.60
CA ALA A 159 -33.17 -21.35 -21.90
C ALA A 159 -31.99 -20.36 -21.87
N GLN A 160 -32.21 -19.10 -22.25
CA GLN A 160 -31.21 -18.03 -22.13
C GLN A 160 -30.93 -17.66 -20.66
N ASP A 161 -32.01 -17.53 -19.86
CA ASP A 161 -31.89 -17.24 -18.43
C ASP A 161 -31.14 -18.39 -17.71
N ASP A 162 -31.42 -19.67 -18.04
CA ASP A 162 -30.65 -20.85 -17.54
C ASP A 162 -29.15 -20.75 -17.93
N ALA A 163 -28.85 -20.37 -19.16
CA ALA A 163 -27.45 -20.24 -19.64
C ALA A 163 -26.73 -19.10 -18.93
N ASP A 164 -27.40 -18.01 -18.64
CA ASP A 164 -26.81 -16.90 -17.88
C ASP A 164 -26.61 -17.26 -16.41
N GLU A 165 -27.52 -18.03 -15.80
CA GLU A 165 -27.36 -18.58 -14.46
C GLU A 165 -26.12 -19.51 -14.38
N ALA A 166 -25.91 -20.36 -15.37
CA ALA A 166 -24.72 -21.21 -15.44
C ALA A 166 -23.41 -20.39 -15.53
N LYS A 167 -23.42 -19.28 -16.28
CA LYS A 167 -22.25 -18.36 -16.32
C LYS A 167 -21.97 -17.72 -14.97
N ILE A 168 -23.01 -17.26 -14.27
CA ILE A 168 -22.87 -16.69 -12.92
C ILE A 168 -22.30 -17.72 -11.97
N LYS A 169 -22.78 -18.96 -12.03
CA LYS A 169 -22.26 -20.07 -11.22
C LYS A 169 -20.78 -20.33 -11.49
N ALA A 170 -20.36 -20.34 -12.76
CA ALA A 170 -18.95 -20.50 -13.11
C ALA A 170 -18.07 -19.36 -12.56
N GLN A 171 -18.57 -18.11 -12.54
CA GLN A 171 -17.88 -16.99 -11.92
C GLN A 171 -17.75 -17.13 -10.39
N GLN A 172 -18.79 -17.66 -9.74
CA GLN A 172 -18.75 -17.93 -8.29
C GLN A 172 -17.72 -19.01 -7.95
N GLU A 173 -17.67 -20.12 -8.72
CA GLU A 173 -16.66 -21.15 -8.51
C GLU A 173 -15.24 -20.62 -8.81
N ALA A 174 -15.07 -19.78 -9.84
CA ALA A 174 -13.79 -19.12 -10.12
C ALA A 174 -13.33 -18.23 -8.96
N LYS A 175 -14.27 -17.54 -8.30
CA LYS A 175 -13.96 -16.75 -7.11
C LYS A 175 -13.51 -17.63 -5.94
N LYS A 176 -14.16 -18.78 -5.70
CA LYS A 176 -13.75 -19.72 -4.66
C LYS A 176 -12.32 -20.22 -4.87
N VAL A 177 -11.98 -20.65 -6.10
CA VAL A 177 -10.60 -21.06 -6.44
C VAL A 177 -9.60 -19.94 -6.21
N LYS A 178 -9.96 -18.69 -6.55
CA LYS A 178 -9.12 -17.54 -6.27
C LYS A 178 -8.90 -17.33 -4.78
N ASP A 179 -9.94 -17.54 -3.98
CA ASP A 179 -9.92 -17.33 -2.53
C ASP A 179 -9.10 -18.40 -1.79
N MET A 180 -8.78 -19.54 -2.44
CA MET A 180 -7.83 -20.52 -1.91
C MET A 180 -6.37 -20.04 -1.95
N LYS A 181 -6.10 -18.93 -2.62
CA LYS A 181 -4.78 -18.30 -2.67
C LYS A 181 -4.83 -17.00 -1.89
N LEU A 182 -4.04 -16.91 -0.83
CA LEU A 182 -3.83 -15.67 -0.10
C LEU A 182 -2.82 -14.82 -0.87
N THR A 183 -3.26 -13.70 -1.39
CA THR A 183 -2.39 -12.76 -2.14
C THR A 183 -2.19 -11.47 -1.36
N SER A 184 -1.03 -10.82 -1.58
CA SER A 184 -0.80 -9.50 -1.01
C SER A 184 -1.69 -8.45 -1.69
N PRO A 185 -2.46 -7.65 -0.94
CA PRO A 185 -3.25 -6.55 -1.50
C PRO A 185 -2.41 -5.30 -1.81
N VAL A 186 -1.17 -5.23 -1.32
CA VAL A 186 -0.27 -4.07 -1.39
C VAL A 186 1.17 -4.51 -1.64
N ASP A 187 1.99 -3.58 -2.08
CA ASP A 187 3.45 -3.74 -2.09
C ASP A 187 3.98 -3.60 -0.66
N GLY A 188 4.87 -4.49 -0.23
CA GLY A 188 5.36 -4.46 1.14
C GLY A 188 6.36 -5.57 1.45
N VAL A 189 6.58 -5.82 2.74
CA VAL A 189 7.45 -6.87 3.26
C VAL A 189 6.66 -7.83 4.13
N VAL A 190 6.90 -9.12 4.00
CA VAL A 190 6.29 -10.13 4.86
C VAL A 190 6.90 -10.03 6.26
N GLU A 191 6.11 -9.55 7.23
CA GLU A 191 6.57 -9.45 8.63
C GLU A 191 6.53 -10.80 9.33
N LYS A 192 5.45 -11.56 9.13
CA LYS A 192 5.26 -12.83 9.81
C LYS A 192 4.35 -13.76 9.02
N VAL A 193 4.71 -15.02 8.95
CA VAL A 193 3.84 -16.11 8.48
C VAL A 193 3.36 -16.90 9.69
N VAL A 194 2.07 -16.91 9.93
CA VAL A 194 1.46 -17.52 11.12
C VAL A 194 1.02 -18.96 10.87
N VAL A 195 0.51 -19.24 9.66
CA VAL A 195 0.06 -20.56 9.26
C VAL A 195 1.04 -21.16 8.27
N HIS A 196 1.50 -22.37 8.54
CA HIS A 196 2.51 -23.06 7.73
C HIS A 196 1.92 -24.19 6.90
N VAL A 197 2.72 -24.72 5.98
CA VAL A 197 2.35 -25.86 5.14
C VAL A 197 2.02 -27.06 6.02
N GLY A 198 0.87 -27.70 5.79
CA GLY A 198 0.33 -28.81 6.58
C GLY A 198 -0.59 -28.38 7.70
N GLU A 199 -0.78 -27.10 7.94
CA GLU A 199 -1.71 -26.58 8.95
C GLU A 199 -3.04 -26.13 8.32
N MET A 200 -4.09 -26.15 9.16
CA MET A 200 -5.41 -25.64 8.78
C MET A 200 -5.44 -24.13 9.02
N ALA A 201 -5.70 -23.38 7.96
CA ALA A 201 -6.01 -21.96 8.10
C ALA A 201 -7.46 -21.78 8.53
N ASP A 202 -7.67 -20.98 9.58
CA ASP A 202 -8.99 -20.60 10.10
C ASP A 202 -9.20 -19.09 9.91
N PRO A 203 -10.19 -18.65 9.12
CA PRO A 203 -10.49 -17.22 8.94
C PRO A 203 -10.89 -16.53 10.24
N GLN A 204 -11.35 -17.27 11.25
CA GLN A 204 -11.73 -16.74 12.56
C GLN A 204 -10.55 -16.63 13.54
N SER A 205 -9.38 -17.16 13.19
CA SER A 205 -8.19 -17.03 14.02
C SER A 205 -7.85 -15.55 14.29
N PRO A 206 -7.56 -15.18 15.54
CA PRO A 206 -7.19 -13.79 15.89
C PRO A 206 -5.87 -13.36 15.24
N ASP A 207 -4.95 -14.29 15.03
CA ASP A 207 -3.61 -14.00 14.51
C ASP A 207 -3.54 -13.89 12.99
N LYS A 208 -4.61 -14.30 12.28
CA LYS A 208 -4.65 -14.34 10.81
C LYS A 208 -3.56 -15.24 10.22
N ALA A 209 -3.47 -15.32 8.89
CA ALA A 209 -2.58 -16.27 8.25
C ALA A 209 -1.19 -15.69 7.94
N CYS A 210 -1.15 -14.43 7.52
CA CYS A 210 0.08 -13.76 7.14
C CYS A 210 0.00 -12.26 7.46
N TRP A 211 1.14 -11.68 7.86
CA TRP A 211 1.25 -10.25 8.14
C TRP A 211 2.18 -9.61 7.12
N VAL A 212 1.71 -8.54 6.50
CA VAL A 212 2.48 -7.74 5.54
C VAL A 212 2.55 -6.30 6.05
N VAL A 213 3.74 -5.72 6.03
CA VAL A 213 3.97 -4.33 6.39
C VAL A 213 4.34 -3.51 5.17
N VAL A 214 3.81 -2.31 5.11
CA VAL A 214 4.18 -1.30 4.11
C VAL A 214 5.15 -0.34 4.76
N ASN A 215 6.40 -0.35 4.29
CA ASN A 215 7.47 0.50 4.82
C ASN A 215 7.80 1.70 3.92
N ASP A 216 7.13 1.89 2.79
CA ASP A 216 7.29 3.07 1.95
C ASP A 216 5.92 3.69 1.62
N PRO A 217 5.68 4.90 2.15
CA PRO A 217 6.50 5.69 3.06
C PRO A 217 6.53 5.13 4.48
N LEU A 218 7.49 5.56 5.32
CA LEU A 218 7.43 5.37 6.76
C LEU A 218 6.65 6.49 7.43
N TYR A 219 5.95 6.18 8.50
CA TYR A 219 5.48 7.18 9.43
C TYR A 219 6.51 7.47 10.51
N VAL A 220 6.69 8.74 10.84
CA VAL A 220 7.47 9.20 11.99
C VAL A 220 6.48 9.70 13.03
N GLU A 221 6.41 9.01 14.16
CA GLU A 221 5.54 9.42 15.27
C GLU A 221 6.32 10.27 16.27
N ILE A 222 5.84 11.50 16.47
CA ILE A 222 6.31 12.43 17.49
C ILE A 222 5.22 12.54 18.54
N ARG A 223 5.54 12.14 19.78
CA ARG A 223 4.57 12.11 20.90
C ARG A 223 4.82 13.16 21.97
N ASP A 224 6.01 13.77 21.94
CA ASP A 224 6.51 14.64 23.01
C ASP A 224 6.40 16.14 22.69
N LEU A 225 5.55 16.51 21.70
CA LEU A 225 5.28 17.92 21.39
C LEU A 225 4.12 18.45 22.23
N SER A 226 4.34 19.61 22.88
CA SER A 226 3.25 20.28 23.61
C SER A 226 2.14 20.75 22.65
N SER A 227 0.94 20.89 23.16
CA SER A 227 -0.21 21.38 22.39
C SER A 227 0.07 22.74 21.75
N HIS A 228 0.84 23.60 22.45
CA HIS A 228 1.26 24.90 21.95
C HIS A 228 2.25 24.78 20.77
N GLN A 229 3.23 23.89 20.83
CA GLN A 229 4.15 23.62 19.74
C GLN A 229 3.43 23.10 18.50
N VAL A 230 2.48 22.17 18.69
CA VAL A 230 1.69 21.59 17.59
C VAL A 230 0.79 22.63 16.93
N SER A 231 0.38 23.70 17.64
CA SER A 231 -0.45 24.76 17.06
C SER A 231 0.28 25.52 15.93
N HIS A 232 1.61 25.54 15.95
CA HIS A 232 2.48 26.17 14.93
C HIS A 232 2.85 25.22 13.76
N LEU A 233 2.46 23.93 13.84
CA LEU A 233 2.67 22.98 12.76
C LEU A 233 1.39 22.84 11.91
N HIS A 234 1.55 22.90 10.61
CA HIS A 234 0.45 22.73 9.67
C HIS A 234 0.61 21.46 8.84
N LEU A 235 -0.51 20.94 8.34
CA LEU A 235 -0.47 19.82 7.40
C LEU A 235 0.27 20.23 6.13
N GLY A 236 1.24 19.39 5.74
CA GLY A 236 2.11 19.65 4.59
C GLY A 236 3.43 20.35 4.93
N ASP A 237 3.62 20.81 6.17
CA ASP A 237 4.92 21.37 6.59
C ASP A 237 6.01 20.31 6.48
N LYS A 238 7.19 20.73 6.05
CA LYS A 238 8.34 19.87 5.83
C LYS A 238 9.32 20.00 6.99
N LEU A 239 9.60 18.88 7.64
CA LEU A 239 10.55 18.79 8.73
C LEU A 239 11.76 17.98 8.28
N GLN A 240 12.93 18.33 8.80
CA GLN A 240 14.16 17.59 8.55
C GLN A 240 14.29 16.46 9.55
N VAL A 241 14.56 15.27 9.02
CA VAL A 241 14.67 14.01 9.79
C VAL A 241 16.02 13.38 9.50
N LYS A 242 16.67 12.83 10.53
CA LYS A 242 17.97 12.22 10.41
C LYS A 242 18.02 10.86 11.11
N TYR A 243 18.54 9.86 10.41
CA TYR A 243 18.84 8.57 11.00
C TYR A 243 20.13 8.61 11.82
N PRO A 244 20.26 7.82 12.89
CA PRO A 244 21.49 7.80 13.70
C PRO A 244 22.74 7.33 12.96
N ASP A 245 22.58 6.51 11.95
CA ASP A 245 23.63 5.89 11.11
C ASP A 245 24.00 6.72 9.88
N GLU A 246 23.29 7.84 9.62
CA GLU A 246 23.53 8.73 8.49
C GLU A 246 23.96 10.12 8.94
N SER A 247 24.68 10.82 8.06
CA SER A 247 25.00 12.25 8.22
C SER A 247 23.99 13.17 7.55
N ASP A 248 23.23 12.64 6.61
CA ASP A 248 22.32 13.43 5.77
C ASP A 248 20.95 13.62 6.42
N TRP A 249 20.33 14.74 6.12
CA TRP A 249 18.98 15.06 6.52
C TRP A 249 18.00 14.71 5.42
N HIS A 250 16.90 14.05 5.77
CA HIS A 250 15.81 13.70 4.88
C HIS A 250 14.61 14.59 5.17
N GLU A 251 13.83 14.88 4.13
CA GLU A 251 12.62 15.68 4.24
C GLU A 251 11.41 14.79 4.52
N ALA A 252 10.69 15.09 5.60
CA ALA A 252 9.44 14.44 5.96
C ALA A 252 8.32 15.46 6.06
N ALA A 253 7.15 15.14 5.53
CA ALA A 253 5.99 16.03 5.52
C ALA A 253 5.00 15.69 6.64
N VAL A 254 4.47 16.72 7.32
CA VAL A 254 3.40 16.56 8.34
C VAL A 254 2.13 16.09 7.63
N THR A 255 1.68 14.88 7.96
CA THR A 255 0.46 14.29 7.38
C THR A 255 -0.69 14.21 8.34
N PHE A 256 -0.41 14.20 9.64
CA PHE A 256 -1.46 14.08 10.64
C PHE A 256 -1.09 14.81 11.93
N ARG A 257 -2.07 15.47 12.52
CA ARG A 257 -2.05 16.04 13.86
C ARG A 257 -3.24 15.44 14.62
N ALA A 258 -2.98 14.87 15.78
CA ALA A 258 -4.07 14.33 16.58
C ALA A 258 -5.07 15.44 16.97
N PRO A 259 -6.38 15.23 16.87
CA PRO A 259 -7.37 16.23 17.31
C PRO A 259 -7.54 16.27 18.82
N VAL A 260 -6.87 15.36 19.54
CA VAL A 260 -6.98 15.22 21.01
C VAL A 260 -5.61 15.46 21.63
N VAL A 261 -5.57 16.28 22.67
CA VAL A 261 -4.41 16.54 23.51
C VAL A 261 -4.49 15.59 24.71
N ASP A 262 -3.37 14.97 25.08
CA ASP A 262 -3.27 14.23 26.33
C ASP A 262 -3.25 15.24 27.50
N ALA A 263 -4.31 15.26 28.29
CA ALA A 263 -4.47 16.22 29.38
C ALA A 263 -3.48 15.99 30.55
N ALA A 264 -2.86 14.82 30.66
CA ALA A 264 -1.91 14.52 31.73
C ALA A 264 -0.51 15.05 31.41
N SER A 265 -0.11 15.01 30.14
CA SER A 265 1.21 15.42 29.68
C SER A 265 1.20 16.74 28.87
N ASP A 266 0.03 17.28 28.54
CA ASP A 266 -0.17 18.40 27.60
C ASP A 266 0.51 18.15 26.25
N THR A 267 0.62 16.88 25.83
CA THR A 267 1.24 16.51 24.56
C THR A 267 0.22 16.13 23.52
N GLN A 268 0.61 16.24 22.26
CA GLN A 268 -0.23 15.93 21.11
C GLN A 268 0.57 15.16 20.07
N LEU A 269 0.00 14.06 19.58
CA LEU A 269 0.65 13.23 18.55
C LEU A 269 0.67 13.93 17.20
N VAL A 270 1.85 13.94 16.59
CA VAL A 270 2.06 14.37 15.20
C VAL A 270 2.67 13.22 14.41
N LYS A 271 2.19 12.97 13.19
CA LYS A 271 2.78 12.00 12.28
C LYS A 271 3.31 12.70 11.04
N LEU A 272 4.53 12.33 10.67
CA LEU A 272 5.16 12.75 9.43
C LEU A 272 5.22 11.57 8.47
N SER A 273 5.15 11.83 7.18
CA SER A 273 5.40 10.85 6.13
C SER A 273 6.84 11.04 5.65
N LEU A 274 7.65 10.02 5.78
CA LEU A 274 9.04 9.96 5.36
C LEU A 274 9.18 9.00 4.18
N PRO A 275 9.55 9.45 2.97
CA PRO A 275 9.83 8.57 1.85
C PRO A 275 10.94 7.57 2.19
N ASN A 276 10.76 6.30 1.85
CA ASN A 276 11.67 5.21 2.19
C ASN A 276 12.03 4.35 0.96
N PRO A 277 12.66 4.91 -0.08
CA PRO A 277 12.97 4.19 -1.31
C PRO A 277 13.96 3.03 -1.10
N THR A 278 14.70 3.05 0.00
CA THR A 278 15.66 1.98 0.38
C THR A 278 15.01 0.86 1.19
N ASN A 279 13.70 0.95 1.45
CA ASN A 279 12.92 -0.01 2.23
C ASN A 279 13.56 -0.35 3.59
N ARG A 280 14.00 0.69 4.32
CA ARG A 280 14.53 0.54 5.69
C ARG A 280 13.47 0.01 6.63
N ASP A 281 13.92 -0.73 7.62
CA ASP A 281 13.05 -1.26 8.67
C ASP A 281 12.40 -0.15 9.49
N SER A 282 11.15 -0.34 9.86
CA SER A 282 10.43 0.50 10.82
C SER A 282 10.86 0.20 12.26
N GLY A 283 10.48 1.06 13.21
CA GLY A 283 10.84 0.90 14.63
C GLY A 283 12.18 1.54 15.03
N GLN A 284 12.82 2.26 14.13
CA GLN A 284 14.09 2.95 14.41
C GLN A 284 13.85 4.29 15.10
N GLN A 285 14.74 4.63 16.03
CA GLN A 285 14.78 5.97 16.59
C GLN A 285 15.49 6.91 15.63
N ILE A 286 14.89 8.07 15.38
CA ILE A 286 15.40 9.09 14.49
C ILE A 286 15.34 10.45 15.15
N GLN A 287 16.15 11.38 14.67
CA GLN A 287 16.15 12.77 15.09
C GLN A 287 15.29 13.62 14.15
N VAL A 288 14.43 14.45 14.71
CA VAL A 288 13.61 15.39 13.96
C VAL A 288 13.98 16.80 14.38
N GLN A 289 14.34 17.63 13.40
CA GLN A 289 14.66 19.02 13.60
C GLN A 289 13.36 19.85 13.55
N LEU A 290 13.08 20.54 14.64
CA LEU A 290 11.93 21.43 14.73
C LEU A 290 12.27 22.81 14.13
N PRO A 291 11.33 23.45 13.42
CA PRO A 291 11.46 24.85 13.02
C PRO A 291 11.65 25.75 14.24
N PRO A 292 12.39 26.85 14.12
CA PRO A 292 12.64 27.75 15.25
C PRO A 292 11.38 28.26 15.95
N GLU A 293 10.32 28.47 15.20
CA GLU A 293 9.02 28.91 15.72
C GLU A 293 8.37 27.89 16.63
N VAL A 294 8.47 26.60 16.25
CA VAL A 294 7.93 25.46 17.04
C VAL A 294 8.83 25.21 18.26
N ALA A 295 10.15 25.33 18.10
CA ALA A 295 11.10 25.12 19.20
C ALA A 295 10.91 26.16 20.31
N GLN A 296 10.77 27.45 19.98
CA GLN A 296 10.56 28.53 20.93
C GLN A 296 9.21 28.44 21.64
N ALA A 297 8.19 27.89 20.98
CA ALA A 297 6.87 27.69 21.59
C ALA A 297 6.90 26.66 22.74
N GLY A 298 7.94 25.80 22.85
CA GLY A 298 8.12 24.87 23.95
C GLY A 298 8.65 25.49 25.23
N ASP A 299 9.34 26.61 25.16
CA ASP A 299 9.96 27.30 26.30
C ASP A 299 9.00 28.31 27.00
N ALA A 300 7.79 28.48 26.49
CA ALA A 300 6.83 29.40 27.09
C ALA A 300 6.35 28.85 28.45
N PRO A 301 6.50 29.60 29.54
CA PRO A 301 6.05 29.14 30.86
C PRO A 301 4.52 28.91 30.85
N VAL A 302 4.10 27.70 31.27
CA VAL A 302 2.71 27.39 31.47
C VAL A 302 2.15 28.43 32.47
N LYS A 303 1.32 29.35 32.00
CA LYS A 303 0.55 30.25 32.88
C LYS A 303 -0.39 29.36 33.71
N THR A 304 0.06 29.01 34.91
CA THR A 304 -0.80 28.48 35.92
C THR A 304 -1.92 29.49 36.13
N ALA A 305 -3.13 29.16 35.70
CA ALA A 305 -4.32 29.97 36.05
C ALA A 305 -4.44 29.92 37.55
N ALA A 306 -3.92 30.98 38.22
CA ALA A 306 -4.17 31.22 39.62
C ALA A 306 -5.68 31.41 39.78
N GLY A 307 -6.29 30.51 40.53
CA GLY A 307 -7.68 30.57 40.84
C GLY A 307 -8.06 31.89 41.49
N ASN A 308 -9.23 32.33 41.14
CA ASN A 308 -9.99 33.31 41.90
C ASN A 308 -11.31 32.67 42.32
#